data_aece0259169f651eda38d582e725572d
#
_entry.id   aece0259169f651eda38d582e725572d
#
_cell.length_a   1.000
_cell.length_b   1.000
_cell.length_c   1.000
_cell.angle_alpha   90.00
_cell.angle_beta   90.00
_cell.angle_gamma   90.00
#
_symmetry.space_group_name_H-M   'P 1'
#
loop_
_entity.id
_entity.type
_entity.pdbx_description
1 polymer ?
#
loop_
_entity_poly.entity_id
_entity_poly.type
_entity_poly.pdbx_seq_one_letter_code
_entity_poly.pdbx_strand_id
1 'polypeptide(L)' 'MSDDVLTTLARSAAEDDPLTALAAAGRLRQELERREAVLVRKARNAGVTWAEIAAALGVSKQAVHKKFGGRGLFKGQP' A
#
# COMPACT_ATOMS: atom_id res chain seq x y z
N MET A 1 -1.77 7.46 -16.34
CA MET A 1 -2.62 7.89 -15.52
C MET A 1 -2.26 7.77 -14.15
N SER A 2 -2.14 6.63 -13.63
CA SER A 2 -1.83 6.48 -12.30
C SER A 2 -0.48 7.04 -11.96
N ASP A 3 0.49 6.91 -12.86
CA ASP A 3 1.81 7.40 -12.59
C ASP A 3 1.80 8.92 -12.48
N ASP A 4 0.94 9.58 -13.20
CA ASP A 4 0.88 11.01 -13.16
C ASP A 4 0.38 11.46 -11.80
N VAL A 5 -0.55 10.73 -11.21
CA VAL A 5 -1.10 11.08 -9.93
C VAL A 5 0.00 10.95 -8.87
N LEU A 6 0.74 9.86 -8.89
CA LEU A 6 1.79 9.66 -7.92
C LEU A 6 2.91 10.68 -8.07
N THR A 7 3.26 11.01 -9.31
CA THR A 7 4.30 11.96 -9.57
C THR A 7 3.88 13.35 -9.06
N THR A 8 2.63 13.71 -9.31
CA THR A 8 2.13 15.00 -8.89
C THR A 8 2.12 15.11 -7.37
N LEU A 9 1.65 14.06 -6.69
CA LEU A 9 1.59 14.09 -5.25
C LEU A 9 2.99 14.14 -4.64
N ALA A 10 3.94 13.41 -5.22
CA ALA A 10 5.29 13.40 -4.70
C ALA A 10 5.95 14.75 -4.89
N ARG A 11 5.66 15.42 -5.99
CA ARG A 11 6.25 16.71 -6.24
C ARG A 11 5.66 17.72 -5.28
N SER A 12 4.37 17.68 -5.03
CA SER A 12 3.75 18.62 -4.11
C SER A 12 4.32 18.43 -2.72
N ALA A 13 4.54 17.18 -2.32
CA ALA A 13 5.06 16.91 -1.00
C ALA A 13 6.47 17.47 -0.86
N ALA A 14 7.20 17.57 -1.94
CA ALA A 14 8.56 18.04 -1.88
C ALA A 14 8.67 19.56 -1.95
N GLU A 15 7.75 20.21 -2.57
CA GLU A 15 7.81 21.64 -2.78
C GLU A 15 6.99 22.56 -1.93
N ASP A 16 5.96 22.10 -1.33
CA ASP A 16 5.09 22.98 -0.56
C ASP A 16 5.60 23.17 0.86
N ASP A 17 4.92 24.02 1.60
CA ASP A 17 5.33 24.28 2.95
C ASP A 17 5.13 23.01 3.76
N PRO A 18 5.71 22.91 4.94
CA PRO A 18 5.72 21.68 5.71
C PRO A 18 4.35 21.04 5.93
N LEU A 19 3.36 21.83 6.27
CA LEU A 19 2.08 21.25 6.56
C LEU A 19 1.39 20.76 5.28
N THR A 20 1.48 21.56 4.22
CA THR A 20 0.90 21.18 2.95
C THR A 20 1.63 19.96 2.41
N ALA A 21 2.95 19.92 2.60
CA ALA A 21 3.73 18.79 2.13
C ALA A 21 3.33 17.52 2.88
N LEU A 22 3.05 17.64 4.18
CA LEU A 22 2.64 16.48 4.94
C LEU A 22 1.28 15.97 4.48
N ALA A 23 0.37 16.88 4.15
CA ALA A 23 -0.94 16.48 3.67
C ALA A 23 -0.80 15.75 2.34
N ALA A 24 0.07 16.25 1.47
CA ALA A 24 0.28 15.62 0.17
C ALA A 24 0.92 14.24 0.37
N ALA A 25 1.86 14.13 1.29
CA ALA A 25 2.50 12.85 1.57
C ALA A 25 1.48 11.85 2.11
N GLY A 26 0.53 12.31 2.93
CA GLY A 26 -0.50 11.45 3.45
C GLY A 26 -1.39 10.89 2.34
N ARG A 27 -1.72 11.74 1.37
CA ARG A 27 -2.54 11.28 0.27
C ARG A 27 -1.76 10.30 -0.60
N LEU A 28 -0.46 10.54 -0.79
CA LEU A 28 0.36 9.66 -1.58
C LEU A 28 0.44 8.30 -0.89
N ARG A 29 0.57 8.29 0.45
CA ARG A 29 0.64 7.05 1.19
C ARG A 29 -0.66 6.27 1.03
N GLN A 30 -1.80 6.95 1.10
CA GLN A 30 -3.08 6.29 0.95
C GLN A 30 -3.24 5.68 -0.44
N GLU A 31 -2.76 6.39 -1.45
CA GLU A 31 -2.86 5.89 -2.80
C GLU A 31 -1.99 4.65 -2.99
N LEU A 32 -0.79 4.67 -2.41
CA LEU A 32 0.08 3.52 -2.50
C LEU A 32 -0.49 2.33 -1.75
N GLU A 33 -1.13 2.57 -0.61
CA GLU A 33 -1.73 1.48 0.15
C GLU A 33 -2.86 0.83 -0.63
N ARG A 34 -3.62 1.62 -1.38
CA ARG A 34 -4.67 1.05 -2.17
C ARG A 34 -4.11 0.18 -3.27
N ARG A 35 -3.02 0.61 -3.91
CA ARG A 35 -2.41 -0.17 -4.97
C ARG A 35 -1.80 -1.42 -4.41
N GLU A 36 -1.20 -1.34 -3.23
CA GLU A 36 -0.62 -2.50 -2.59
C GLU A 36 -1.70 -3.55 -2.30
N ALA A 37 -2.85 -3.11 -1.82
CA ALA A 37 -3.91 -4.04 -1.49
C ALA A 37 -4.37 -4.83 -2.72
N VAL A 38 -4.49 -4.14 -3.85
CA VAL A 38 -4.90 -4.78 -5.08
C VAL A 38 -3.85 -5.78 -5.53
N LEU A 39 -2.58 -5.37 -5.47
CA LEU A 39 -1.50 -6.24 -5.91
C LEU A 39 -1.33 -7.45 -5.00
N VAL A 40 -1.52 -7.26 -3.70
CA VAL A 40 -1.41 -8.36 -2.77
C VAL A 40 -2.52 -9.38 -3.06
N ARG A 41 -3.72 -8.89 -3.36
CA ARG A 41 -4.81 -9.79 -3.66
C ARG A 41 -4.52 -10.59 -4.92
N LYS A 42 -3.96 -9.93 -5.93
CA LYS A 42 -3.64 -10.61 -7.17
C LYS A 42 -2.56 -11.64 -6.91
N ALA A 43 -1.56 -11.32 -6.08
CA ALA A 43 -0.49 -12.23 -5.77
C ALA A 43 -1.04 -13.45 -5.06
N ARG A 44 -1.94 -13.26 -4.09
CA ARG A 44 -2.51 -14.38 -3.38
C ARG A 44 -3.34 -15.26 -4.30
N ASN A 45 -4.06 -14.66 -5.22
CA ASN A 45 -4.84 -15.42 -6.16
C ASN A 45 -3.95 -16.24 -7.08
N ALA A 46 -2.72 -15.78 -7.29
CA ALA A 46 -1.78 -16.49 -8.14
C ALA A 46 -0.96 -17.52 -7.35
N GLY A 47 -1.25 -17.66 -6.07
CA GLY A 47 -0.54 -18.66 -5.26
C GLY A 47 0.72 -18.20 -4.57
N VAL A 48 0.98 -16.90 -4.57
CA VAL A 48 2.18 -16.38 -3.94
C VAL A 48 1.99 -16.44 -2.43
N THR A 49 3.02 -16.85 -1.72
CA THR A 49 2.91 -17.03 -0.27
C THR A 49 3.04 -15.69 0.44
N TRP A 50 2.57 -15.64 1.68
CA TRP A 50 2.69 -14.44 2.47
C TRP A 50 4.15 -14.07 2.68
N ALA A 51 5.03 -15.06 2.83
CA ALA A 51 6.44 -14.80 3.00
C ALA A 51 7.04 -14.11 1.77
N GLU A 52 6.61 -14.53 0.59
CA GLU A 52 7.10 -13.95 -0.63
C GLU A 52 6.58 -12.53 -0.79
N ILE A 53 5.33 -12.30 -0.41
CA ILE A 53 4.75 -10.98 -0.51
C ILE A 53 5.47 -10.05 0.47
N ALA A 54 5.73 -10.51 1.69
CA ALA A 54 6.41 -9.71 2.69
C ALA A 54 7.80 -9.32 2.21
N ALA A 55 8.50 -10.26 1.60
CA ALA A 55 9.83 -9.99 1.10
C ALA A 55 9.78 -8.93 -0.01
N ALA A 56 8.79 -9.03 -0.87
CA ALA A 56 8.66 -8.07 -1.96
C ALA A 56 8.35 -6.67 -1.43
N LEU A 57 7.54 -6.58 -0.39
CA LEU A 57 7.19 -5.30 0.18
C LEU A 57 8.20 -4.77 1.17
N GLY A 58 9.17 -5.58 1.55
CA GLY A 58 10.19 -5.14 2.48
C GLY A 58 9.72 -5.06 3.91
N VAL A 59 8.75 -5.87 4.29
CA VAL A 59 8.25 -5.86 5.65
C VAL A 59 8.21 -7.28 6.18
N SER A 60 7.85 -7.46 7.43
CA SER A 60 7.85 -8.79 8.01
C SER A 60 6.60 -9.55 7.58
N LYS A 61 6.67 -10.86 7.63
CA LYS A 61 5.56 -11.70 7.28
C LYS A 61 4.38 -11.39 8.18
N GLN A 62 4.65 -11.17 9.48
CA GLN A 62 3.61 -10.88 10.41
C GLN A 62 2.91 -9.58 10.08
N ALA A 63 3.65 -8.57 9.67
CA ALA A 63 3.06 -7.29 9.33
C ALA A 63 2.13 -7.41 8.13
N VAL A 64 2.54 -8.15 7.13
CA VAL A 64 1.74 -8.33 5.94
C VAL A 64 0.49 -9.14 6.27
N HIS A 65 0.64 -10.18 7.04
CA HIS A 65 -0.48 -11.03 7.36
C HIS A 65 -1.50 -10.27 8.20
N LYS A 66 -1.01 -9.42 9.09
CA LYS A 66 -1.89 -8.66 9.93
C LYS A 66 -2.64 -7.63 9.12
N LYS A 67 -1.99 -7.00 8.17
CA LYS A 67 -2.60 -5.98 7.38
C LYS A 67 -3.50 -6.49 6.27
N PHE A 68 -3.08 -7.48 5.56
CA PHE A 68 -3.80 -7.97 4.40
C PHE A 68 -4.49 -9.32 4.55
N GLY A 69 -4.12 -10.06 5.55
CA GLY A 69 -4.71 -11.37 5.71
C GLY A 69 -5.74 -11.35 6.78
N GLY A 70 -6.34 -12.40 7.01
CA GLY A 70 -7.27 -12.55 8.06
C GLY A 70 -8.40 -11.58 8.04
N ARG A 71 -8.69 -10.95 9.16
CA ARG A 71 -9.77 -10.14 9.28
C ARG A 71 -9.84 -9.00 8.41
N GLY A 72 -8.78 -8.41 8.06
CA GLY A 72 -8.79 -7.23 7.29
C GLY A 72 -9.41 -7.43 5.94
N LEU A 73 -8.97 -8.40 5.20
CA LEU A 73 -9.47 -8.65 3.90
C LEU A 73 -10.63 -9.59 3.88
N PHE A 74 -10.64 -10.50 4.78
CA PHE A 74 -11.69 -11.46 4.78
C PHE A 74 -12.58 -11.27 5.93
N LYS A 75 -12.95 -10.07 6.17
CA LYS A 75 -13.77 -9.77 7.18
C LYS A 75 -14.93 -10.56 7.27
N GLY A 76 -15.51 -10.84 6.48
CA GLY A 76 -16.68 -11.56 6.61
C GLY A 76 -16.51 -12.95 6.99
N GLN A 77 -15.36 -13.47 6.98
CA GLN A 77 -15.24 -14.75 7.28
C GLN A 77 -15.04 -14.94 8.61
N PRO A 78 -15.63 -15.56 9.28
CA PRO A 78 -15.61 -15.72 10.72
C PRO A 78 -14.36 -16.30 11.17
#